data_fd690423d8d6325204890c322fecd140
#
_entry.id   fd690423d8d6325204890c322fecd140
#
_cell.length_a   1.000
_cell.length_b   1.000
_cell.length_c   1.000
_cell.angle_alpha   90.00
_cell.angle_beta   90.00
_cell.angle_gamma   90.00
#
_symmetry.space_group_name_H-M   'P 1'
#
loop_
_entity.id
_entity.type
_entity.pdbx_description
1 polymer ?
#
loop_
_entity_poly.entity_id
_entity_poly.type
_entity_poly.pdbx_seq_one_letter_code
_entity_poly.pdbx_strand_id
1 'polypeptide(L)'
;MPKKGKATVARGLFLDRHIEQFRQKLAAFPGLLNRKRSTGSLEQFDEEAEELIGQAFGVLSNEIEAYHYAKLGEAALIPEEAQESGAHDTERESLHQRKQVLESCLSQLLVRRASRGGETAKAATDRFNGKRVADYMSPDVRSIHRAASIKEAGRLLQKWRVGSLLVDDGSRYIGIITDTDLSRKAVAKGLDPNTTTVKTCMTKAVVTIEDSEALSEAEILMKKNGIRHLPVTEDGTIIGVLSVADLLRAYEGTSAS
;
A
#
# COMPACT_ATOMS: atom_id res chain seq x y z
N MET A 1 -41.37 10.62 6.95
CA MET A 1 -39.97 10.18 6.74
C MET A 1 -39.91 9.22 5.59
N PRO A 2 -39.26 9.54 4.48
CA PRO A 2 -38.25 8.66 3.84
C PRO A 2 -37.24 9.47 3.01
N LYS A 3 -36.01 9.73 3.52
CA LYS A 3 -34.93 10.35 2.71
C LYS A 3 -33.58 9.61 2.78
N LYS A 4 -33.44 8.56 3.60
CA LYS A 4 -32.16 7.85 3.74
C LYS A 4 -31.82 6.87 2.57
N GLY A 5 -32.80 6.28 1.91
CA GLY A 5 -32.55 5.27 0.88
C GLY A 5 -31.97 5.80 -0.44
N LYS A 6 -32.40 6.98 -0.91
CA LYS A 6 -31.93 7.55 -2.19
C LYS A 6 -30.46 7.99 -2.17
N ALA A 7 -29.98 8.55 -1.06
CA ALA A 7 -28.60 8.99 -0.93
C ALA A 7 -27.61 7.81 -0.85
N THR A 8 -28.02 6.67 -0.29
CA THR A 8 -27.20 5.46 -0.19
C THR A 8 -27.04 4.79 -1.54
N VAL A 9 -28.10 4.71 -2.35
CA VAL A 9 -28.07 4.14 -3.72
C VAL A 9 -27.21 4.99 -4.65
N ALA A 10 -27.36 6.33 -4.63
CA ALA A 10 -26.55 7.22 -5.45
C ALA A 10 -25.05 7.13 -5.12
N ARG A 11 -24.71 7.01 -3.83
CA ARG A 11 -23.30 6.82 -3.38
C ARG A 11 -22.73 5.44 -3.74
N GLY A 12 -23.56 4.40 -3.85
CA GLY A 12 -23.15 3.07 -4.31
C GLY A 12 -22.78 3.07 -5.79
N LEU A 13 -23.65 3.63 -6.63
CA LEU A 13 -23.42 3.78 -8.07
C LEU A 13 -22.15 4.60 -8.38
N PHE A 14 -21.85 5.62 -7.57
CA PHE A 14 -20.65 6.43 -7.70
C PHE A 14 -19.39 5.61 -7.44
N LEU A 15 -19.40 4.75 -6.42
CA LEU A 15 -18.26 3.90 -6.07
C LEU A 15 -18.01 2.82 -7.13
N ASP A 16 -19.06 2.16 -7.61
CA ASP A 16 -18.97 1.14 -8.67
C ASP A 16 -18.41 1.73 -9.96
N ARG A 17 -18.83 2.95 -10.31
CA ARG A 17 -18.29 3.66 -11.47
C ARG A 17 -16.79 3.90 -11.37
N HIS A 18 -16.29 4.36 -10.21
CA HIS A 18 -14.86 4.59 -10.02
C HIS A 18 -14.07 3.27 -10.08
N ILE A 19 -14.57 2.21 -9.46
CA ILE A 19 -13.94 0.88 -9.54
C ILE A 19 -13.74 0.46 -11.00
N GLU A 20 -14.78 0.63 -11.82
CA GLU A 20 -14.70 0.28 -13.25
C GLU A 20 -13.73 1.18 -14.01
N GLN A 21 -13.71 2.48 -13.73
CA GLN A 21 -12.76 3.42 -14.35
C GLN A 21 -11.30 3.09 -13.99
N PHE A 22 -11.01 2.72 -12.73
CA PHE A 22 -9.68 2.26 -12.33
C PHE A 22 -9.26 0.98 -13.03
N ARG A 23 -10.18 0.00 -13.21
CA ARG A 23 -9.91 -1.21 -13.98
C ARG A 23 -9.58 -0.92 -15.43
N GLN A 24 -10.32 -0.02 -16.08
CA GLN A 24 -10.06 0.39 -17.46
C GLN A 24 -8.71 1.09 -17.59
N LYS A 25 -8.35 1.95 -16.64
CA LYS A 25 -7.03 2.60 -16.61
C LYS A 25 -5.91 1.56 -16.46
N LEU A 26 -6.05 0.60 -15.57
CA LEU A 26 -5.06 -0.47 -15.39
C LEU A 26 -4.95 -1.37 -16.63
N ALA A 27 -6.04 -1.64 -17.33
CA ALA A 27 -6.04 -2.41 -18.57
C ALA A 27 -5.30 -1.71 -19.73
N ALA A 28 -5.10 -0.40 -19.67
CA ALA A 28 -4.36 0.37 -20.69
C ALA A 28 -2.82 0.26 -20.54
N PHE A 29 -2.30 -0.17 -19.37
CA PHE A 29 -0.84 -0.22 -19.12
C PHE A 29 -0.04 -1.08 -20.10
N PRO A 30 -0.48 -2.28 -20.53
CA PRO A 30 0.28 -3.06 -21.51
C PRO A 30 0.50 -2.32 -22.82
N GLY A 31 -0.45 -1.45 -23.21
CA GLY A 31 -0.32 -0.59 -24.40
C GLY A 31 0.73 0.51 -24.23
N LEU A 32 0.89 1.05 -23.03
CA LEU A 32 1.91 2.07 -22.73
C LEU A 32 3.33 1.47 -22.73
N LEU A 33 3.49 0.25 -22.22
CA LEU A 33 4.77 -0.44 -22.17
C LEU A 33 5.28 -0.88 -23.55
N ASN A 34 4.39 -1.10 -24.52
CA ASN A 34 4.72 -1.63 -25.84
C ASN A 34 4.84 -0.55 -26.95
N ARG A 35 4.54 0.71 -26.67
CA ARG A 35 4.61 1.79 -27.66
C ARG A 35 6.02 2.39 -27.73
N LYS A 36 6.63 2.36 -28.93
CA LYS A 36 7.74 3.26 -29.26
C LYS A 36 7.24 4.71 -29.15
N ARG A 37 7.74 5.41 -28.14
CA ARG A 37 7.61 6.84 -27.81
C ARG A 37 6.56 7.65 -28.59
N SER A 38 5.44 7.94 -27.92
CA SER A 38 4.64 9.15 -28.17
C SER A 38 4.37 9.78 -26.80
N THR A 39 5.11 10.83 -26.49
CA THR A 39 5.04 11.61 -25.24
C THR A 39 3.60 12.07 -24.93
N GLY A 40 2.83 12.50 -25.93
CA GLY A 40 1.46 12.99 -25.74
C GLY A 40 0.46 11.95 -25.19
N SER A 41 0.70 10.64 -25.40
CA SER A 41 -0.23 9.62 -24.91
C SER A 41 -0.01 9.29 -23.44
N LEU A 42 1.18 9.52 -22.89
CA LEU A 42 1.48 9.30 -21.46
C LEU A 42 1.02 10.50 -20.61
N GLU A 43 1.24 11.72 -21.09
CA GLU A 43 0.74 12.94 -20.43
C GLU A 43 -0.79 12.92 -20.31
N GLN A 44 -1.50 12.58 -21.37
CA GLN A 44 -2.94 12.43 -21.33
C GLN A 44 -3.38 11.32 -20.37
N PHE A 45 -2.66 10.19 -20.35
CA PHE A 45 -2.93 9.11 -19.41
C PHE A 45 -2.78 9.58 -17.96
N ASP A 46 -1.72 10.34 -17.66
CA ASP A 46 -1.43 10.87 -16.35
C ASP A 46 -2.51 11.87 -15.89
N GLU A 47 -2.90 12.82 -16.75
CA GLU A 47 -3.98 13.79 -16.44
C GLU A 47 -5.29 13.08 -16.10
N GLU A 48 -5.70 12.12 -16.92
CA GLU A 48 -6.91 11.34 -16.67
C GLU A 48 -6.81 10.47 -15.40
N ALA A 49 -5.61 9.96 -15.07
CA ALA A 49 -5.39 9.19 -13.85
C ALA A 49 -5.45 10.09 -12.60
N GLU A 50 -4.85 11.27 -12.65
CA GLU A 50 -4.92 12.26 -11.57
C GLU A 50 -6.34 12.74 -11.34
N GLU A 51 -7.09 13.05 -12.41
CA GLU A 51 -8.49 13.42 -12.31
C GLU A 51 -9.31 12.29 -11.64
N LEU A 52 -9.11 11.04 -12.06
CA LEU A 52 -9.80 9.89 -11.52
C LEU A 52 -9.48 9.67 -10.03
N ILE A 53 -8.20 9.80 -9.63
CA ILE A 53 -7.79 9.71 -8.23
C ILE A 53 -8.42 10.87 -7.44
N GLY A 54 -8.36 12.10 -7.97
CA GLY A 54 -8.94 13.28 -7.35
C GLY A 54 -10.44 13.16 -7.11
N GLN A 55 -11.19 12.61 -8.07
CA GLN A 55 -12.62 12.35 -7.95
C GLN A 55 -12.94 11.28 -6.90
N ALA A 56 -12.13 10.24 -6.79
CA ALA A 56 -12.37 9.10 -5.90
C ALA A 56 -11.92 9.33 -4.45
N PHE A 57 -10.82 10.06 -4.25
CA PHE A 57 -10.15 10.24 -2.96
C PHE A 57 -10.05 11.70 -2.51
N GLY A 58 -10.19 12.65 -3.42
CA GLY A 58 -10.02 14.08 -3.18
C GLY A 58 -8.71 14.61 -3.78
N VAL A 59 -8.73 15.87 -4.23
CA VAL A 59 -7.59 16.53 -4.91
C VAL A 59 -6.36 16.77 -4.02
N LEU A 60 -6.52 16.71 -2.70
CA LEU A 60 -5.44 16.82 -1.71
C LEU A 60 -5.18 15.50 -1.00
N SER A 61 -5.51 14.38 -1.65
CA SER A 61 -5.35 13.06 -1.05
C SER A 61 -3.90 12.56 -1.14
N ASN A 62 -3.55 11.65 -0.23
CA ASN A 62 -2.25 10.98 -0.26
C ASN A 62 -2.06 10.14 -1.53
N GLU A 63 -3.15 9.69 -2.15
CA GLU A 63 -3.15 8.93 -3.38
C GLU A 63 -2.72 9.79 -4.58
N ILE A 64 -3.16 11.05 -4.65
CA ILE A 64 -2.68 12.03 -5.65
C ILE A 64 -1.19 12.30 -5.44
N GLU A 65 -0.78 12.55 -4.20
CA GLU A 65 0.62 12.80 -3.88
C GLU A 65 1.51 11.60 -4.24
N ALA A 66 1.08 10.39 -3.90
CA ALA A 66 1.77 9.16 -4.29
C ALA A 66 1.87 8.99 -5.83
N TYR A 67 0.84 9.39 -6.56
CA TYR A 67 0.86 9.35 -8.02
C TYR A 67 1.83 10.36 -8.63
N HIS A 68 1.89 11.58 -8.07
CA HIS A 68 2.88 12.59 -8.47
C HIS A 68 4.31 12.09 -8.24
N TYR A 69 4.60 11.47 -7.10
CA TYR A 69 5.91 10.84 -6.87
C TYR A 69 6.22 9.72 -7.86
N ALA A 70 5.24 8.88 -8.17
CA ALA A 70 5.39 7.82 -9.16
C ALA A 70 5.68 8.35 -10.58
N LYS A 71 5.20 9.56 -10.91
CA LYS A 71 5.52 10.25 -12.18
C LYS A 71 6.97 10.68 -12.26
N LEU A 72 7.53 11.15 -11.15
CA LEU A 72 8.91 11.63 -11.09
C LEU A 72 9.93 10.49 -11.28
N GLY A 73 9.57 9.25 -10.92
CA GLY A 73 10.48 8.12 -10.93
C GLY A 73 11.67 8.30 -9.98
N GLU A 74 12.58 7.35 -9.93
CA GLU A 74 13.81 7.47 -9.12
C GLU A 74 14.78 8.56 -9.62
N ALA A 75 14.63 9.01 -10.88
CA ALA A 75 15.50 10.04 -11.47
C ALA A 75 15.46 11.38 -10.73
N ALA A 76 14.38 11.69 -10.00
CA ALA A 76 14.29 12.91 -9.21
C ALA A 76 15.19 12.89 -7.94
N LEU A 77 15.77 11.74 -7.60
CA LEU A 77 16.59 11.55 -6.40
C LEU A 77 18.08 11.35 -6.72
N ILE A 78 18.47 11.32 -8.01
CA ILE A 78 19.87 11.12 -8.44
C ILE A 78 20.41 12.47 -8.90
N PRO A 79 21.57 12.95 -8.33
CA PRO A 79 22.25 14.16 -8.83
C PRO A 79 22.56 14.02 -10.33
N GLU A 80 22.47 15.11 -11.08
CA GLU A 80 22.69 15.16 -12.55
C GLU A 80 24.00 14.49 -12.99
N GLU A 81 25.02 14.50 -12.14
CA GLU A 81 26.33 13.91 -12.41
C GLU A 81 26.35 12.37 -12.46
N ALA A 82 25.28 11.69 -11.99
CA ALA A 82 25.18 10.24 -11.95
C ALA A 82 24.23 9.64 -13.02
N GLN A 83 23.67 10.46 -13.90
CA GLN A 83 22.61 10.04 -14.83
C GLN A 83 23.09 9.38 -16.15
N GLU A 84 24.39 9.20 -16.36
CA GLU A 84 24.91 8.82 -17.69
C GLU A 84 24.68 7.36 -18.13
N SER A 85 24.09 6.47 -17.33
CA SER A 85 23.96 5.05 -17.71
C SER A 85 22.56 4.42 -17.58
N GLY A 86 21.53 5.16 -17.16
CA GLY A 86 20.27 4.52 -16.71
C GLY A 86 18.97 5.03 -17.33
N ALA A 87 18.97 5.89 -18.31
CA ALA A 87 17.77 6.57 -18.83
C ALA A 87 16.66 5.61 -19.34
N HIS A 88 16.98 4.40 -19.76
CA HIS A 88 16.00 3.42 -20.24
C HIS A 88 15.26 2.65 -19.14
N ASP A 89 15.86 2.48 -17.95
CA ASP A 89 15.21 1.80 -16.83
C ASP A 89 14.26 2.72 -16.04
N THR A 90 14.57 4.01 -16.00
CA THR A 90 13.82 5.02 -15.23
C THR A 90 12.38 5.21 -15.70
N GLU A 91 12.15 5.23 -17.03
CA GLU A 91 10.80 5.40 -17.59
C GLU A 91 9.93 4.16 -17.33
N ARG A 92 10.52 2.97 -17.45
CA ARG A 92 9.83 1.70 -17.17
C ARG A 92 9.52 1.52 -15.69
N GLU A 93 10.44 1.91 -14.82
CA GLU A 93 10.27 1.92 -13.37
C GLU A 93 9.16 2.90 -12.95
N SER A 94 9.17 4.11 -13.49
CA SER A 94 8.15 5.12 -13.25
C SER A 94 6.75 4.65 -13.70
N LEU A 95 6.65 3.97 -14.84
CA LEU A 95 5.39 3.35 -15.27
C LEU A 95 4.95 2.24 -14.31
N HIS A 96 5.88 1.44 -13.82
CA HIS A 96 5.57 0.40 -12.83
C HIS A 96 5.05 0.99 -11.52
N GLN A 97 5.67 2.06 -11.03
CA GLN A 97 5.23 2.77 -9.82
C GLN A 97 3.85 3.40 -10.00
N ARG A 98 3.54 4.04 -11.14
CA ARG A 98 2.19 4.54 -11.46
C ARG A 98 1.15 3.44 -11.40
N LYS A 99 1.47 2.28 -12.01
CA LYS A 99 0.60 1.11 -11.97
C LYS A 99 0.32 0.65 -10.54
N GLN A 100 1.33 0.54 -9.70
CA GLN A 100 1.18 0.15 -8.29
C GLN A 100 0.27 1.12 -7.51
N VAL A 101 0.40 2.43 -7.75
CA VAL A 101 -0.49 3.42 -7.10
C VAL A 101 -1.93 3.22 -7.53
N LEU A 102 -2.20 3.03 -8.83
CA LEU A 102 -3.56 2.79 -9.33
C LEU A 102 -4.15 1.45 -8.82
N GLU A 103 -3.33 0.41 -8.71
CA GLU A 103 -3.74 -0.87 -8.10
C GLU A 103 -4.07 -0.70 -6.61
N SER A 104 -3.29 0.10 -5.89
CA SER A 104 -3.58 0.45 -4.49
C SER A 104 -4.90 1.23 -4.36
N CYS A 105 -5.14 2.21 -5.24
CA CYS A 105 -6.39 2.96 -5.29
C CYS A 105 -7.60 2.05 -5.55
N LEU A 106 -7.50 1.17 -6.54
CA LEU A 106 -8.55 0.20 -6.85
C LEU A 106 -8.84 -0.70 -5.65
N SER A 107 -7.81 -1.21 -5.00
CA SER A 107 -7.93 -2.06 -3.82
C SER A 107 -8.67 -1.35 -2.68
N GLN A 108 -8.35 -0.08 -2.42
CA GLN A 108 -9.04 0.73 -1.41
C GLN A 108 -10.51 0.94 -1.76
N LEU A 109 -10.85 1.15 -3.04
CA LEU A 109 -12.24 1.33 -3.47
C LEU A 109 -13.04 0.02 -3.35
N LEU A 110 -12.44 -1.12 -3.68
CA LEU A 110 -13.05 -2.43 -3.49
C LEU A 110 -13.35 -2.71 -2.02
N VAL A 111 -12.43 -2.36 -1.13
CA VAL A 111 -12.62 -2.43 0.31
C VAL A 111 -13.76 -1.51 0.77
N ARG A 112 -13.80 -0.25 0.28
CA ARG A 112 -14.91 0.69 0.59
C ARG A 112 -16.25 0.18 0.07
N ARG A 113 -16.29 -0.47 -1.10
CA ARG A 113 -17.50 -1.08 -1.67
C ARG A 113 -18.02 -2.21 -0.77
N ALA A 114 -17.15 -3.10 -0.39
CA ALA A 114 -17.46 -4.20 0.50
C ALA A 114 -18.05 -3.73 1.84
N SER A 115 -17.54 -2.61 2.37
CA SER A 115 -18.00 -2.04 3.65
C SER A 115 -19.36 -1.37 3.58
N ARG A 116 -19.84 -0.97 2.40
CA ARG A 116 -21.12 -0.25 2.21
C ARG A 116 -22.32 -1.14 1.96
N GLY A 117 -22.09 -2.39 1.55
CA GLY A 117 -23.16 -3.35 1.23
C GLY A 117 -24.00 -3.79 2.41
N GLY A 118 -23.83 -3.19 3.59
CA GLY A 118 -24.55 -3.67 4.80
C GLY A 118 -24.19 -5.11 5.17
N GLU A 119 -23.19 -5.64 4.49
CA GLU A 119 -22.59 -6.92 4.80
C GLU A 119 -21.79 -6.72 6.10
N THR A 120 -22.48 -7.01 7.18
CA THR A 120 -21.98 -7.14 8.54
C THR A 120 -20.73 -8.02 8.56
N ALA A 121 -20.02 -8.07 9.68
CA ALA A 121 -18.89 -8.97 9.95
C ALA A 121 -19.06 -10.40 9.38
N LYS A 122 -20.30 -10.85 9.17
CA LYS A 122 -20.66 -12.13 8.59
C LYS A 122 -20.24 -12.33 7.12
N ALA A 123 -20.26 -11.27 6.29
CA ALA A 123 -19.83 -11.38 4.88
C ALA A 123 -18.30 -11.26 4.73
N ALA A 124 -17.61 -10.52 5.63
CA ALA A 124 -16.15 -10.60 5.73
C ALA A 124 -15.70 -12.00 6.16
N THR A 125 -16.44 -12.64 7.06
CA THR A 125 -16.20 -14.02 7.50
C THR A 125 -16.40 -15.02 6.34
N ASP A 126 -17.38 -14.80 5.45
CA ASP A 126 -17.62 -15.68 4.29
C ASP A 126 -16.51 -15.59 3.23
N ARG A 127 -15.86 -14.44 3.05
CA ARG A 127 -14.79 -14.26 2.05
C ARG A 127 -13.51 -15.00 2.39
N PHE A 128 -13.20 -15.09 3.67
CA PHE A 128 -12.03 -15.79 4.20
C PHE A 128 -12.41 -17.07 4.94
N ASN A 129 -13.55 -17.69 4.57
CA ASN A 129 -14.13 -18.82 5.28
C ASN A 129 -13.10 -19.91 5.58
N GLY A 130 -12.75 -20.07 6.85
CA GLY A 130 -11.78 -21.03 7.33
C GLY A 130 -10.30 -20.66 7.13
N LYS A 131 -9.96 -19.52 6.49
CA LYS A 131 -8.57 -19.07 6.28
C LYS A 131 -8.04 -18.38 7.52
N ARG A 132 -6.86 -18.82 7.97
CA ARG A 132 -6.18 -18.27 9.14
C ARG A 132 -5.03 -17.37 8.75
N VAL A 133 -4.63 -16.51 9.66
CA VAL A 133 -3.47 -15.63 9.54
C VAL A 133 -2.20 -16.44 9.26
N ALA A 134 -2.00 -17.56 9.98
CA ALA A 134 -0.86 -18.45 9.82
C ALA A 134 -0.65 -18.95 8.39
N ASP A 135 -1.72 -19.16 7.62
CA ASP A 135 -1.66 -19.73 6.27
C ASP A 135 -1.15 -18.73 5.23
N TYR A 136 -1.19 -17.42 5.55
CA TYR A 136 -0.93 -16.34 4.58
C TYR A 136 0.15 -15.36 5.03
N MET A 137 0.53 -15.34 6.30
CA MET A 137 1.61 -14.48 6.80
C MET A 137 2.95 -14.85 6.17
N SER A 138 3.86 -13.89 6.12
CA SER A 138 5.27 -14.15 5.86
C SER A 138 5.94 -14.53 7.18
N PRO A 139 6.52 -15.73 7.31
CA PRO A 139 7.25 -16.14 8.52
C PRO A 139 8.64 -15.50 8.60
N ASP A 140 9.09 -14.83 7.54
CA ASP A 140 10.40 -14.20 7.45
C ASP A 140 10.35 -12.81 8.11
N VAL A 141 10.54 -12.78 9.42
CA VAL A 141 10.54 -11.53 10.21
C VAL A 141 11.80 -10.73 9.90
N ARG A 142 11.63 -9.60 9.21
CA ARG A 142 12.71 -8.66 8.92
C ARG A 142 12.73 -7.57 9.96
N SER A 143 13.90 -7.32 10.55
CA SER A 143 14.07 -6.29 11.57
C SER A 143 15.23 -5.36 11.31
N ILE A 144 15.23 -4.24 12.02
CA ILE A 144 16.29 -3.23 12.04
C ILE A 144 16.45 -2.69 13.44
N HIS A 145 17.70 -2.47 13.85
CA HIS A 145 17.98 -1.89 15.15
C HIS A 145 17.56 -0.41 15.23
N ARG A 146 16.96 0.00 16.34
CA ARG A 146 16.43 1.36 16.57
C ARG A 146 17.43 2.50 16.35
N ALA A 147 18.73 2.23 16.51
CA ALA A 147 19.81 3.21 16.32
C ALA A 147 20.32 3.29 14.88
N ALA A 148 19.90 2.38 14.00
CA ALA A 148 20.23 2.44 12.58
C ALA A 148 19.66 3.71 11.94
N SER A 149 20.28 4.16 10.84
CA SER A 149 19.78 5.33 10.10
C SER A 149 18.54 5.00 9.30
N ILE A 150 17.70 6.02 9.02
CA ILE A 150 16.53 5.83 8.13
C ILE A 150 16.95 5.56 6.69
N LYS A 151 18.16 5.95 6.26
CA LYS A 151 18.77 5.55 4.99
C LYS A 151 18.96 4.02 4.94
N GLU A 152 19.46 3.44 6.01
CA GLU A 152 19.62 1.99 6.09
C GLU A 152 18.27 1.28 6.09
N ALA A 153 17.26 1.82 6.80
CA ALA A 153 15.91 1.29 6.75
C ALA A 153 15.36 1.27 5.31
N GLY A 154 15.48 2.38 4.57
CA GLY A 154 15.07 2.46 3.17
C GLY A 154 15.78 1.42 2.29
N ARG A 155 17.12 1.29 2.46
CA ARG A 155 17.91 0.29 1.73
C ARG A 155 17.48 -1.15 2.03
N LEU A 156 17.14 -1.47 3.26
CA LEU A 156 16.68 -2.81 3.65
C LEU A 156 15.27 -3.10 3.13
N LEU A 157 14.34 -2.14 3.21
CA LEU A 157 13.01 -2.25 2.60
C LEU A 157 13.11 -2.57 1.10
N GLN A 158 13.95 -1.81 0.38
CA GLN A 158 14.20 -2.02 -1.04
C GLN A 158 14.85 -3.39 -1.31
N LYS A 159 15.95 -3.72 -0.60
CA LYS A 159 16.70 -4.97 -0.79
C LYS A 159 15.83 -6.21 -0.60
N TRP A 160 14.98 -6.20 0.42
CA TRP A 160 14.13 -7.34 0.74
C TRP A 160 12.75 -7.27 0.09
N ARG A 161 12.45 -6.15 -0.61
CA ARG A 161 11.16 -5.90 -1.27
C ARG A 161 9.98 -6.04 -0.30
N VAL A 162 10.15 -5.49 0.90
CA VAL A 162 9.12 -5.50 1.96
C VAL A 162 8.69 -4.08 2.29
N GLY A 163 7.42 -3.88 2.66
CA GLY A 163 6.88 -2.57 3.02
C GLY A 163 7.09 -2.19 4.49
N SER A 164 7.62 -3.09 5.31
CA SER A 164 7.83 -2.83 6.74
C SER A 164 9.00 -3.61 7.32
N LEU A 165 9.61 -3.06 8.38
CA LEU A 165 10.61 -3.72 9.22
C LEU A 165 10.18 -3.59 10.67
N LEU A 166 10.31 -4.66 11.45
CA LEU A 166 10.21 -4.57 12.90
C LEU A 166 11.42 -3.83 13.45
N VAL A 167 11.22 -3.03 14.47
CA VAL A 167 12.31 -2.28 15.11
C VAL A 167 12.63 -2.92 16.44
N ASP A 168 13.89 -3.32 16.62
CA ASP A 168 14.37 -3.92 17.85
C ASP A 168 15.33 -2.98 18.63
N ASP A 169 15.52 -3.28 19.92
CA ASP A 169 16.50 -2.63 20.78
C ASP A 169 17.66 -3.56 21.18
N GLY A 170 17.78 -4.69 20.48
CA GLY A 170 18.76 -5.75 20.74
C GLY A 170 18.22 -6.86 21.64
N SER A 171 17.07 -6.66 22.33
CA SER A 171 16.46 -7.65 23.20
C SER A 171 15.01 -8.02 22.78
N ARG A 172 14.28 -7.05 22.27
CA ARG A 172 12.87 -7.20 21.89
C ARG A 172 12.49 -6.25 20.77
N TYR A 173 11.38 -6.55 20.12
CA TYR A 173 10.74 -5.63 19.19
C TYR A 173 10.02 -4.50 19.93
N ILE A 174 10.32 -3.26 19.58
CA ILE A 174 9.82 -2.05 20.23
C ILE A 174 8.99 -1.15 19.32
N GLY A 175 8.85 -1.51 18.03
CA GLY A 175 8.14 -0.73 17.04
C GLY A 175 8.16 -1.38 15.67
N ILE A 176 7.59 -0.66 14.73
CA ILE A 176 7.60 -0.97 13.29
C ILE A 176 7.95 0.31 12.52
N ILE A 177 8.72 0.18 11.45
CA ILE A 177 8.97 1.24 10.48
C ILE A 177 8.54 0.77 9.10
N THR A 178 7.86 1.63 8.36
CA THR A 178 7.30 1.34 7.05
C THR A 178 7.81 2.32 6.00
N ASP A 179 7.63 2.01 4.72
CA ASP A 179 7.81 2.93 3.59
C ASP A 179 7.02 4.24 3.78
N THR A 180 5.79 4.14 4.27
CA THR A 180 4.93 5.28 4.61
C THR A 180 5.51 6.14 5.74
N ASP A 181 6.14 5.52 6.76
CA ASP A 181 6.79 6.29 7.83
C ASP A 181 7.98 7.08 7.29
N LEU A 182 8.79 6.47 6.40
CA LEU A 182 9.90 7.17 5.76
C LEU A 182 9.42 8.34 4.93
N SER A 183 8.39 8.16 4.12
CA SER A 183 7.79 9.21 3.31
C SER A 183 7.21 10.35 4.16
N ARG A 184 6.29 10.03 5.08
CA ARG A 184 5.53 11.03 5.85
C ARG A 184 6.31 11.67 7.00
N LYS A 185 7.19 10.93 7.66
CA LYS A 185 7.91 11.40 8.85
C LYS A 185 9.32 11.89 8.54
N ALA A 186 9.98 11.33 7.52
CA ALA A 186 11.34 11.71 7.17
C ALA A 186 11.37 12.70 6.00
N VAL A 187 10.86 12.32 4.83
CA VAL A 187 10.90 13.14 3.63
C VAL A 187 10.07 14.41 3.81
N ALA A 188 8.81 14.29 4.24
CA ALA A 188 7.92 15.44 4.44
C ALA A 188 8.42 16.46 5.49
N LYS A 189 9.32 16.05 6.39
CA LYS A 189 9.93 16.93 7.41
C LYS A 189 11.35 17.36 7.07
N GLY A 190 11.88 16.96 5.92
CA GLY A 190 13.24 17.29 5.50
C GLY A 190 14.33 16.73 6.42
N LEU A 191 14.11 15.56 7.03
CA LEU A 191 15.09 14.96 7.92
C LEU A 191 16.27 14.39 7.14
N ASP A 192 17.49 14.60 7.63
CA ASP A 192 18.68 13.99 7.02
C ASP A 192 18.67 12.47 7.20
N PRO A 193 18.63 11.70 6.10
CA PRO A 193 18.54 10.24 6.17
C PRO A 193 19.80 9.56 6.71
N ASN A 194 20.96 10.21 6.69
CA ASN A 194 22.20 9.62 7.19
C ASN A 194 22.32 9.73 8.73
N THR A 195 21.78 10.78 9.31
CA THR A 195 21.93 11.10 10.75
C THR A 195 20.67 10.82 11.56
N THR A 196 19.50 10.81 10.92
CA THR A 196 18.24 10.49 11.60
C THR A 196 18.12 9.00 11.86
N THR A 197 17.83 8.64 13.12
CA THR A 197 17.68 7.23 13.51
C THR A 197 16.25 6.71 13.26
N VAL A 198 16.13 5.39 13.05
CA VAL A 198 14.88 4.66 12.94
C VAL A 198 13.94 4.95 14.11
N LYS A 199 14.47 5.04 15.33
CA LYS A 199 13.71 5.38 16.56
C LYS A 199 12.90 6.67 16.42
N THR A 200 13.38 7.64 15.63
CA THR A 200 12.72 8.94 15.42
C THR A 200 11.46 8.79 14.56
N CYS A 201 11.49 7.89 13.56
CA CYS A 201 10.44 7.75 12.57
C CYS A 201 9.52 6.54 12.81
N MET A 202 9.94 5.54 13.59
CA MET A 202 9.15 4.33 13.83
C MET A 202 7.80 4.62 14.51
N THR A 203 6.86 3.73 14.33
CA THR A 203 5.61 3.65 15.09
C THR A 203 5.83 2.72 16.30
N LYS A 204 5.59 3.23 17.53
CA LYS A 204 5.88 2.51 18.78
C LYS A 204 4.75 1.58 19.24
N ALA A 205 3.50 2.01 19.04
CA ALA A 205 2.34 1.20 19.40
C ALA A 205 2.05 0.22 18.25
N VAL A 206 2.63 -0.96 18.34
CA VAL A 206 2.46 -2.02 17.33
C VAL A 206 1.17 -2.78 17.64
N VAL A 207 0.24 -2.76 16.71
CA VAL A 207 -0.95 -3.63 16.73
C VAL A 207 -0.52 -4.98 16.19
N THR A 208 -0.76 -6.04 16.94
CA THR A 208 -0.45 -7.43 16.57
C THR A 208 -1.73 -8.24 16.37
N ILE A 209 -1.60 -9.41 15.79
CA ILE A 209 -2.67 -10.41 15.66
C ILE A 209 -2.11 -11.79 15.90
N GLU A 210 -2.89 -12.67 16.56
CA GLU A 210 -2.49 -14.07 16.74
C GLU A 210 -2.59 -14.85 15.43
N ASP A 211 -1.70 -15.78 15.22
CA ASP A 211 -1.59 -16.62 14.02
C ASP A 211 -2.83 -17.49 13.78
N SER A 212 -3.48 -17.91 14.88
CA SER A 212 -4.71 -18.70 14.89
C SER A 212 -5.96 -17.94 14.49
N GLU A 213 -5.90 -16.59 14.47
CA GLU A 213 -7.04 -15.74 14.12
C GLU A 213 -7.41 -15.84 12.65
N ALA A 214 -8.67 -15.51 12.36
CA ALA A 214 -9.17 -15.49 10.99
C ALA A 214 -8.61 -14.30 10.21
N LEU A 215 -8.40 -14.46 8.89
CA LEU A 215 -7.98 -13.35 8.02
C LEU A 215 -8.97 -12.17 8.01
N SER A 216 -10.26 -12.43 8.26
CA SER A 216 -11.28 -11.39 8.41
C SER A 216 -10.99 -10.45 9.58
N GLU A 217 -10.47 -10.98 10.70
CA GLU A 217 -10.07 -10.18 11.86
C GLU A 217 -8.86 -9.31 11.53
N ALA A 218 -7.89 -9.84 10.78
CA ALA A 218 -6.76 -9.07 10.30
C ALA A 218 -7.20 -7.90 9.41
N GLU A 219 -8.14 -8.12 8.49
CA GLU A 219 -8.73 -7.06 7.66
C GLU A 219 -9.39 -5.98 8.51
N ILE A 220 -10.18 -6.37 9.51
CA ILE A 220 -10.85 -5.46 10.44
C ILE A 220 -9.83 -4.63 11.22
N LEU A 221 -8.78 -5.27 11.77
CA LEU A 221 -7.74 -4.59 12.52
C LEU A 221 -6.93 -3.60 11.66
N MET A 222 -6.54 -3.99 10.45
CA MET A 222 -5.84 -3.11 9.53
C MET A 222 -6.68 -1.88 9.19
N LYS A 223 -7.97 -2.08 8.90
CA LYS A 223 -8.93 -1.02 8.58
C LYS A 223 -9.17 -0.07 9.74
N LYS A 224 -9.44 -0.63 10.93
CA LYS A 224 -9.71 0.13 12.16
C LYS A 224 -8.55 1.04 12.54
N ASN A 225 -7.31 0.56 12.37
CA ASN A 225 -6.10 1.25 12.77
C ASN A 225 -5.43 2.04 11.62
N GLY A 226 -5.94 1.95 10.38
CA GLY A 226 -5.35 2.60 9.20
C GLY A 226 -3.95 2.10 8.88
N ILE A 227 -3.68 0.80 9.12
CA ILE A 227 -2.37 0.15 8.92
C ILE A 227 -2.44 -0.91 7.84
N ARG A 228 -1.31 -1.20 7.20
CA ARG A 228 -1.20 -2.16 6.10
C ARG A 228 -0.35 -3.38 6.44
N HIS A 229 0.23 -3.40 7.63
CA HIS A 229 1.09 -4.48 8.11
C HIS A 229 0.73 -4.79 9.57
N LEU A 230 0.55 -6.06 9.87
CA LEU A 230 0.30 -6.60 11.19
C LEU A 230 1.40 -7.61 11.52
N PRO A 231 2.24 -7.36 12.52
CA PRO A 231 3.05 -8.41 13.11
C PRO A 231 2.15 -9.51 13.68
N VAL A 232 2.51 -10.75 13.37
CA VAL A 232 1.77 -11.93 13.77
C VAL A 232 2.46 -12.55 14.97
N THR A 233 1.67 -12.91 16.00
CA THR A 233 2.15 -13.53 17.22
C THR A 233 1.65 -14.95 17.38
N GLU A 234 2.46 -15.79 18.01
CA GLU A 234 2.09 -17.07 18.58
C GLU A 234 2.46 -17.01 20.07
N ASP A 235 1.48 -17.13 20.93
CA ASP A 235 1.65 -17.00 22.39
C ASP A 235 2.42 -15.72 22.82
N GLY A 236 2.11 -14.59 22.13
CA GLY A 236 2.72 -13.30 22.41
C GLY A 236 4.13 -13.12 21.82
N THR A 237 4.68 -14.13 21.12
CA THR A 237 5.97 -14.05 20.43
C THR A 237 5.73 -13.72 18.96
N ILE A 238 6.42 -12.71 18.41
CA ILE A 238 6.28 -12.38 16.99
C ILE A 238 6.95 -13.46 16.14
N ILE A 239 6.16 -14.09 15.27
CA ILE A 239 6.57 -15.19 14.39
C ILE A 239 6.48 -14.84 12.90
N GLY A 240 5.86 -13.72 12.54
CA GLY A 240 5.68 -13.32 11.15
C GLY A 240 5.11 -11.91 11.00
N VAL A 241 4.83 -11.55 9.75
CA VAL A 241 4.15 -10.30 9.39
C VAL A 241 3.10 -10.62 8.33
N LEU A 242 1.88 -10.12 8.52
CA LEU A 242 0.80 -10.15 7.53
C LEU A 242 0.62 -8.76 6.93
N SER A 243 0.53 -8.67 5.60
CA SER A 243 0.30 -7.42 4.89
C SER A 243 -1.05 -7.41 4.15
N VAL A 244 -1.49 -6.22 3.71
CA VAL A 244 -2.67 -6.10 2.82
C VAL A 244 -2.46 -6.88 1.52
N ALA A 245 -1.23 -6.99 1.00
CA ALA A 245 -0.94 -7.80 -0.18
C ALA A 245 -1.22 -9.29 0.05
N ASP A 246 -1.00 -9.78 1.26
CA ASP A 246 -1.29 -11.17 1.63
C ASP A 246 -2.80 -11.41 1.70
N LEU A 247 -3.57 -10.44 2.23
CA LEU A 247 -5.02 -10.49 2.20
C LEU A 247 -5.57 -10.50 0.77
N LEU A 248 -4.97 -9.73 -0.15
CA LEU A 248 -5.36 -9.73 -1.56
C LEU A 248 -5.09 -11.08 -2.23
N ARG A 249 -3.92 -11.69 -1.99
CA ARG A 249 -3.62 -13.05 -2.49
C ARG A 249 -4.60 -14.09 -1.95
N ALA A 250 -4.96 -13.99 -0.68
CA ALA A 250 -5.97 -14.87 -0.10
C ALA A 250 -7.34 -14.72 -0.77
N TYR A 251 -7.69 -13.49 -1.16
CA TYR A 251 -8.94 -13.18 -1.84
C TYR A 251 -8.97 -13.75 -3.27
N GLU A 252 -7.89 -13.59 -4.05
CA GLU A 252 -7.79 -14.08 -5.42
C GLU A 252 -7.87 -15.60 -5.50
N GLY A 253 -7.29 -16.32 -4.54
CA GLY A 253 -7.37 -17.79 -4.46
C GLY A 253 -8.78 -18.35 -4.22
N THR A 254 -9.76 -17.49 -3.88
CA THR A 254 -11.17 -17.89 -3.70
C THR A 254 -12.02 -17.68 -4.98
N SER A 255 -11.50 -16.93 -5.96
CA SER A 255 -12.25 -16.60 -7.19
C SER A 255 -12.07 -17.64 -8.31
N ALA A 256 -11.32 -18.71 -8.07
CA ALA A 256 -10.96 -19.74 -9.05
C ALA A 256 -11.64 -21.11 -8.80
N SER A 257 -12.78 -21.13 -8.04
CA SER A 257 -13.54 -22.36 -7.80
C SER A 257 -14.95 -22.24 -8.31
#